data_5b7467711dfcbbca89e6a1be2ccc5962
#
_entry.id   5b7467711dfcbbca89e6a1be2ccc5962
#
_cell.length_a   1.000
_cell.length_b   1.000
_cell.length_c   1.000
_cell.angle_alpha   90.00
_cell.angle_beta   90.00
_cell.angle_gamma   90.00
#
_symmetry.space_group_name_H-M   'P 1'
#
loop_
_entity.id
_entity.type
_entity.pdbx_description
1 polymer ?
#
loop_
_entity_poly.entity_id
_entity_poly.type
_entity_poly.pdbx_seq_one_letter_code
_entity_poly.pdbx_strand_id
1 'polypeptide(L)'
;MITERITAGLVKARMKPIKGSIIALALALSSTPFNLWAQQSEAELLKRARVTKHQAKKIALARVRHGTIKSAELEKENGMLIWSFDIAQPRKKEITEVWVDATTGKITAVDVETPIGEKKEAAEDKVKKWLSR
;
A
#
# COMPACT_ATOMS: atom_id res chain seq x y z
N MET A 1 4.87 48.18 -3.10
CA MET A 1 3.72 47.27 -3.06
C MET A 1 4.20 45.92 -3.57
N ILE A 2 4.57 45.04 -2.67
CA ILE A 2 5.05 43.69 -3.01
C ILE A 2 3.93 42.75 -2.64
N THR A 3 3.20 42.25 -3.64
CA THR A 3 2.22 41.17 -3.50
C THR A 3 2.96 39.86 -3.67
N GLU A 4 3.43 39.27 -2.59
CA GLU A 4 3.88 37.91 -2.57
C GLU A 4 2.69 36.96 -2.70
N ARG A 5 2.56 36.37 -3.86
CA ARG A 5 1.67 35.24 -4.06
C ARG A 5 2.35 34.03 -3.44
N ILE A 6 1.98 33.71 -2.21
CA ILE A 6 2.27 32.41 -1.61
C ILE A 6 1.41 31.39 -2.34
N THR A 7 1.98 30.75 -3.34
CA THR A 7 1.41 29.53 -3.90
C THR A 7 1.66 28.41 -2.89
N ALA A 8 0.70 28.21 -2.00
CA ALA A 8 0.68 27.04 -1.15
C ALA A 8 0.59 25.81 -2.08
N GLY A 9 1.71 25.12 -2.23
CA GLY A 9 1.76 23.85 -2.88
C GLY A 9 0.88 22.88 -2.10
N LEU A 10 -0.28 22.56 -2.68
CA LEU A 10 -1.18 21.56 -2.15
C LEU A 10 -0.49 20.21 -2.24
N VAL A 11 0.18 19.80 -1.16
CA VAL A 11 0.69 18.45 -1.01
C VAL A 11 -0.53 17.56 -0.89
N LYS A 12 -0.90 16.95 -2.00
CA LYS A 12 -2.00 15.99 -2.07
C LYS A 12 -1.58 14.76 -1.27
N ALA A 13 -1.96 14.72 0.01
CA ALA A 13 -1.77 13.56 0.85
C ALA A 13 -2.51 12.38 0.20
N ARG A 14 -1.75 11.42 -0.28
CA ARG A 14 -2.26 10.20 -0.90
C ARG A 14 -2.74 9.29 0.21
N MET A 15 -4.06 9.20 0.41
CA MET A 15 -4.65 8.25 1.33
C MET A 15 -4.37 6.83 0.80
N LYS A 16 -3.59 6.05 1.55
CA LYS A 16 -3.40 4.63 1.30
C LYS A 16 -4.56 3.86 1.91
N PRO A 17 -5.13 2.86 1.21
CA PRO A 17 -6.09 1.96 1.84
C PRO A 17 -5.37 1.13 2.92
N ILE A 18 -6.00 1.07 4.10
CA ILE A 18 -5.48 0.32 5.25
C ILE A 18 -5.61 -1.17 4.95
N LYS A 19 -4.48 -1.85 4.75
CA LYS A 19 -4.43 -3.31 4.69
C LYS A 19 -4.39 -3.85 6.13
N GLY A 20 -5.54 -4.00 6.75
CA GLY A 20 -5.69 -4.66 8.03
C GLY A 20 -6.60 -5.87 7.88
N SER A 21 -6.08 -7.07 8.02
CA SER A 21 -6.89 -8.26 8.22
C SER A 21 -7.60 -8.17 9.56
N ILE A 22 -8.83 -7.69 9.56
CA ILE A 22 -9.69 -7.76 10.75
C ILE A 22 -10.62 -8.94 10.55
N ILE A 23 -10.33 -10.03 11.26
CA ILE A 23 -11.31 -11.10 11.50
C ILE A 23 -12.26 -10.55 12.55
N ALA A 24 -13.34 -9.93 12.12
CA ALA A 24 -14.46 -9.59 12.97
C ALA A 24 -15.60 -10.56 12.64
N LEU A 25 -15.80 -11.53 13.52
CA LEU A 25 -16.96 -12.37 13.57
C LEU A 25 -18.16 -11.52 14.08
N ALA A 26 -18.95 -10.97 13.17
CA ALA A 26 -20.21 -10.33 13.50
C ALA A 26 -21.30 -10.95 12.63
N LEU A 27 -22.10 -11.82 13.23
CA LEU A 27 -23.39 -12.26 12.72
C LEU A 27 -24.36 -11.07 12.75
N ALA A 28 -24.51 -10.41 11.61
CA ALA A 28 -25.64 -9.53 11.37
C ALA A 28 -26.18 -9.84 9.98
N LEU A 29 -27.35 -10.42 9.93
CA LEU A 29 -28.20 -10.57 8.76
C LEU A 29 -28.62 -9.18 8.26
N SER A 30 -27.78 -8.55 7.46
CA SER A 30 -28.18 -7.44 6.62
C SER A 30 -27.81 -7.81 5.19
N SER A 31 -28.82 -8.01 4.37
CA SER A 31 -28.72 -8.22 2.93
C SER A 31 -28.20 -6.95 2.24
N THR A 32 -26.92 -6.66 2.41
CA THR A 32 -26.21 -5.74 1.53
C THR A 32 -25.86 -6.49 0.25
N PRO A 33 -26.11 -5.94 -0.93
CA PRO A 33 -25.65 -6.56 -2.16
C PRO A 33 -24.13 -6.67 -2.08
N PHE A 34 -23.68 -7.91 -1.98
CA PHE A 34 -22.26 -8.24 -2.02
C PHE A 34 -21.73 -7.71 -3.36
N ASN A 35 -20.95 -6.65 -3.31
CA ASN A 35 -20.30 -6.12 -4.48
C ASN A 35 -19.29 -7.15 -5.00
N LEU A 36 -19.73 -8.02 -5.89
CA LEU A 36 -18.91 -9.05 -6.57
C LEU A 36 -17.87 -8.46 -7.53
N TRP A 37 -17.66 -7.15 -7.50
CA TRP A 37 -16.87 -6.43 -8.50
C TRP A 37 -15.38 -6.28 -8.17
N ALA A 38 -14.89 -6.79 -7.07
CA ALA A 38 -13.56 -6.33 -6.60
C ALA A 38 -12.53 -7.40 -6.26
N GLN A 39 -12.74 -8.68 -6.49
CA GLN A 39 -11.67 -9.64 -6.29
C GLN A 39 -11.39 -10.41 -7.58
N GLN A 40 -10.61 -9.78 -8.47
CA GLN A 40 -9.89 -10.55 -9.45
C GLN A 40 -8.98 -11.49 -8.68
N SER A 41 -9.13 -12.80 -8.91
CA SER A 41 -8.28 -13.78 -8.24
C SER A 41 -6.81 -13.52 -8.59
N GLU A 42 -5.91 -13.77 -7.65
CA GLU A 42 -4.47 -13.66 -7.90
C GLU A 42 -4.05 -14.40 -9.18
N ALA A 43 -4.70 -15.54 -9.49
CA ALA A 43 -4.47 -16.31 -10.70
C ALA A 43 -4.81 -15.52 -11.99
N GLU A 44 -5.84 -14.68 -11.96
CA GLU A 44 -6.17 -13.83 -13.13
C GLU A 44 -5.20 -12.66 -13.26
N LEU A 45 -4.76 -12.09 -12.15
CA LEU A 45 -3.74 -11.04 -12.16
C LEU A 45 -2.41 -11.59 -12.67
N LEU A 46 -2.02 -12.79 -12.25
CA LEU A 46 -0.79 -13.45 -12.71
C LEU A 46 -0.75 -13.67 -14.23
N LYS A 47 -1.88 -13.98 -14.85
CA LYS A 47 -1.97 -14.12 -16.34
C LYS A 47 -1.68 -12.80 -17.07
N ARG A 48 -1.88 -11.68 -16.41
CA ARG A 48 -1.68 -10.34 -16.99
C ARG A 48 -0.29 -9.77 -16.69
N ALA A 49 0.39 -10.30 -15.70
CA ALA A 49 1.74 -9.87 -15.33
C ALA A 49 2.74 -10.33 -16.41
N ARG A 50 3.51 -9.40 -16.95
CA ARG A 50 4.63 -9.67 -17.86
C ARG A 50 5.95 -9.82 -17.12
N VAL A 51 6.05 -9.15 -15.97
CA VAL A 51 7.20 -9.25 -15.07
C VAL A 51 6.87 -10.29 -14.01
N THR A 52 7.68 -11.31 -13.92
CA THR A 52 7.51 -12.37 -12.93
C THR A 52 7.82 -11.87 -11.52
N LYS A 53 7.25 -12.51 -10.50
CA LYS A 53 7.55 -12.22 -9.09
C LYS A 53 9.06 -12.20 -8.82
N HIS A 54 9.78 -13.14 -9.40
CA HIS A 54 11.24 -13.26 -9.23
C HIS A 54 12.00 -12.06 -9.83
N GLN A 55 11.60 -11.60 -11.02
CA GLN A 55 12.19 -10.42 -11.65
C GLN A 55 11.88 -9.15 -10.84
N ALA A 56 10.62 -8.97 -10.47
CA ALA A 56 10.19 -7.84 -9.64
C ALA A 56 10.90 -7.81 -8.28
N LYS A 57 11.07 -8.97 -7.65
CA LYS A 57 11.85 -9.12 -6.42
C LYS A 57 13.29 -8.61 -6.56
N LYS A 58 13.97 -8.96 -7.65
CA LYS A 58 15.35 -8.47 -7.91
C LYS A 58 15.37 -6.95 -8.04
N ILE A 59 14.40 -6.38 -8.74
CA ILE A 59 14.27 -4.93 -8.94
C ILE A 59 14.05 -4.23 -7.59
N ALA A 60 13.13 -4.73 -6.77
CA ALA A 60 12.84 -4.17 -5.46
C ALA A 60 14.04 -4.25 -4.50
N LEU A 61 14.74 -5.39 -4.45
CA LEU A 61 15.93 -5.56 -3.62
C LEU A 61 17.12 -4.72 -4.09
N ALA A 62 17.25 -4.46 -5.39
CA ALA A 62 18.25 -3.54 -5.90
C ALA A 62 18.01 -2.10 -5.41
N ARG A 63 16.77 -1.73 -5.19
CA ARG A 63 16.37 -0.42 -4.65
C ARG A 63 16.64 -0.30 -3.14
N VAL A 64 16.45 -1.39 -2.39
CA VAL A 64 16.61 -1.42 -0.91
C VAL A 64 17.77 -2.32 -0.55
N ARG A 65 18.97 -1.71 -0.43
CA ARG A 65 20.22 -2.44 -0.14
C ARG A 65 20.14 -3.19 1.19
N HIS A 66 20.61 -4.41 1.22
CA HIS A 66 20.58 -5.31 2.39
C HIS A 66 19.19 -5.61 2.90
N GLY A 67 18.16 -5.42 2.06
CA GLY A 67 16.78 -5.67 2.41
C GLY A 67 16.44 -7.16 2.44
N THR A 68 15.49 -7.52 3.30
CA THR A 68 14.86 -8.83 3.35
C THR A 68 13.38 -8.66 3.09
N ILE A 69 12.84 -9.35 2.08
CA ILE A 69 11.42 -9.30 1.75
C ILE A 69 10.61 -9.98 2.85
N LYS A 70 9.62 -9.29 3.39
CA LYS A 70 8.67 -9.76 4.40
C LYS A 70 7.37 -10.21 3.78
N SER A 71 6.86 -9.43 2.81
CA SER A 71 5.69 -9.79 2.02
C SER A 71 5.90 -9.48 0.55
N ALA A 72 5.14 -10.13 -0.32
CA ALA A 72 5.16 -9.88 -1.76
C ALA A 72 3.81 -10.24 -2.36
N GLU A 73 3.08 -9.24 -2.82
CA GLU A 73 1.72 -9.35 -3.31
C GLU A 73 1.60 -8.80 -4.74
N LEU A 74 0.72 -9.41 -5.53
CA LEU A 74 0.33 -8.90 -6.84
C LEU A 74 -1.05 -8.29 -6.73
N GLU A 75 -1.15 -7.02 -7.01
CA GLU A 75 -2.39 -6.29 -6.80
C GLU A 75 -2.63 -5.24 -7.89
N LYS A 76 -3.87 -4.76 -7.96
CA LYS A 76 -4.25 -3.69 -8.86
C LYS A 76 -4.43 -2.40 -8.06
N GLU A 77 -3.54 -1.45 -8.30
CA GLU A 77 -3.58 -0.14 -7.67
C GLU A 77 -3.69 0.97 -8.71
N ASN A 78 -4.66 1.86 -8.56
CA ASN A 78 -4.90 2.99 -9.49
C ASN A 78 -4.96 2.58 -10.97
N GLY A 79 -5.52 1.40 -11.26
CA GLY A 79 -5.61 0.85 -12.63
C GLY A 79 -4.34 0.18 -13.14
N MET A 80 -3.24 0.21 -12.40
CA MET A 80 -1.99 -0.46 -12.71
C MET A 80 -1.91 -1.81 -12.00
N LEU A 81 -1.31 -2.80 -12.65
CA LEU A 81 -0.94 -4.06 -12.03
C LEU A 81 0.46 -3.92 -11.44
N ILE A 82 0.58 -4.12 -10.14
CA ILE A 82 1.84 -3.92 -9.42
C ILE A 82 2.23 -5.13 -8.59
N TRP A 83 3.51 -5.37 -8.48
CA TRP A 83 4.11 -6.17 -7.43
C TRP A 83 4.46 -5.25 -6.25
N SER A 84 3.81 -5.44 -5.11
CA SER A 84 4.12 -4.74 -3.85
C SER A 84 5.02 -5.61 -2.99
N PHE A 85 6.12 -5.04 -2.50
CA PHE A 85 7.09 -5.71 -1.63
C PHE A 85 7.31 -4.92 -0.36
N ASP A 86 7.08 -5.55 0.78
CA ASP A 86 7.51 -5.03 2.07
C ASP A 86 8.90 -5.54 2.39
N ILE A 87 9.83 -4.63 2.59
CA ILE A 87 11.25 -4.93 2.75
C ILE A 87 11.75 -4.39 4.08
N ALA A 88 12.22 -5.29 4.93
CA ALA A 88 12.91 -4.94 6.16
C ALA A 88 14.40 -4.77 5.91
N GLN A 89 15.04 -3.82 6.60
CA GLN A 89 16.49 -3.64 6.60
C GLN A 89 17.07 -3.95 7.99
N PRO A 90 18.30 -4.52 8.07
CA PRO A 90 18.96 -4.76 9.34
C PRO A 90 19.08 -3.48 10.17
N ARG A 91 18.81 -3.58 11.47
CA ARG A 91 18.88 -2.48 12.44
C ARG A 91 17.90 -1.33 12.22
N LYS A 92 16.97 -1.44 11.28
CA LYS A 92 15.87 -0.51 11.09
C LYS A 92 14.57 -1.14 11.58
N LYS A 93 13.72 -0.35 12.19
CA LYS A 93 12.37 -0.75 12.62
C LYS A 93 11.33 -0.45 11.52
N GLU A 94 11.71 0.37 10.58
CA GLU A 94 10.90 0.78 9.46
C GLU A 94 10.83 -0.33 8.41
N ILE A 95 9.69 -0.43 7.74
CA ILE A 95 9.49 -1.26 6.55
C ILE A 95 9.50 -0.35 5.34
N THR A 96 10.27 -0.71 4.33
CA THR A 96 10.24 -0.02 3.04
C THR A 96 9.33 -0.78 2.10
N GLU A 97 8.23 -0.17 1.69
CA GLU A 97 7.36 -0.69 0.65
C GLU A 97 7.88 -0.25 -0.72
N VAL A 98 8.00 -1.20 -1.65
CA VAL A 98 8.42 -0.94 -3.03
C VAL A 98 7.40 -1.51 -4.00
N TRP A 99 6.87 -0.66 -4.86
CA TRP A 99 5.95 -1.04 -5.93
C TRP A 99 6.68 -1.15 -7.25
N VAL A 100 6.54 -2.30 -7.89
CA VAL A 100 7.10 -2.57 -9.21
C VAL A 100 5.96 -2.83 -10.18
N ASP A 101 5.86 -2.05 -11.24
CA ASP A 101 4.88 -2.26 -12.31
C ASP A 101 5.07 -3.66 -12.91
N ALA A 102 4.04 -4.50 -12.81
CA ALA A 102 4.07 -5.89 -13.25
C ALA A 102 4.06 -6.06 -14.77
N THR A 103 3.90 -4.98 -15.53
CA THR A 103 3.96 -4.97 -16.99
C THR A 103 5.33 -4.52 -17.50
N THR A 104 5.88 -3.46 -16.90
CA THR A 104 7.10 -2.80 -17.40
C THR A 104 8.35 -3.06 -16.57
N GLY A 105 8.20 -3.50 -15.30
CA GLY A 105 9.29 -3.65 -14.36
C GLY A 105 9.80 -2.33 -13.75
N LYS A 106 9.14 -1.22 -14.01
CA LYS A 106 9.53 0.07 -13.43
C LYS A 106 9.08 0.17 -11.99
N ILE A 107 9.89 0.79 -11.13
CA ILE A 107 9.49 1.15 -9.78
C ILE A 107 8.53 2.34 -9.88
N THR A 108 7.32 2.20 -9.35
CA THR A 108 6.26 3.21 -9.39
C THR A 108 6.07 3.92 -8.06
N ALA A 109 6.44 3.27 -6.96
CA ALA A 109 6.42 3.89 -5.64
C ALA A 109 7.49 3.28 -4.73
N VAL A 110 8.00 4.09 -3.81
CA VAL A 110 8.82 3.66 -2.67
C VAL A 110 8.35 4.45 -1.48
N ASP A 111 7.93 3.75 -0.44
CA ASP A 111 7.43 4.37 0.78
C ASP A 111 8.08 3.76 2.01
N VAL A 112 8.19 4.51 3.09
CA VAL A 112 8.80 4.04 4.33
C VAL A 112 7.76 4.12 5.44
N GLU A 113 7.34 2.98 5.92
CA GLU A 113 6.41 2.87 7.03
C GLU A 113 7.17 2.79 8.35
N THR A 114 6.84 3.70 9.24
CA THR A 114 7.42 3.71 10.59
C THR A 114 6.41 3.14 11.58
N PRO A 115 6.84 2.37 12.58
CA PRO A 115 5.95 1.88 13.65
C PRO A 115 5.25 3.00 14.43
N ILE A 116 5.78 4.22 14.37
CA ILE A 116 5.20 5.41 14.97
C ILE A 116 4.04 5.95 14.13
N GLY A 117 4.14 5.86 12.80
CA GLY A 117 3.08 6.25 11.86
C GLY A 117 1.81 5.43 12.08
N GLU A 118 1.93 4.11 12.11
CA GLU A 118 0.80 3.21 12.37
C GLU A 118 0.11 3.47 13.72
N LYS A 119 0.88 3.73 14.77
CA LYS A 119 0.33 4.06 16.10
C LYS A 119 -0.41 5.39 16.10
N LYS A 120 0.08 6.37 15.33
CA LYS A 120 -0.54 7.68 15.23
C LYS A 120 -1.86 7.60 14.45
N GLU A 121 -1.90 6.91 13.32
CA GLU A 121 -3.12 6.69 12.54
C GLU A 121 -4.17 5.93 13.33
N ALA A 122 -3.78 4.84 14.01
CA ALA A 122 -4.68 4.09 14.88
C ALA A 122 -5.21 4.91 16.07
N ALA A 123 -4.44 5.87 16.57
CA ALA A 123 -4.89 6.79 17.61
C ALA A 123 -5.86 7.83 17.08
N GLU A 124 -5.60 8.38 15.88
CA GLU A 124 -6.48 9.34 15.22
C GLU A 124 -7.82 8.72 14.85
N ASP A 125 -7.83 7.48 14.38
CA ASP A 125 -9.07 6.74 14.08
C ASP A 125 -9.91 6.48 15.33
N LYS A 126 -9.27 6.16 16.46
CA LYS A 126 -9.97 6.02 17.74
C LYS A 126 -10.61 7.32 18.19
N VAL A 127 -9.91 8.44 18.04
CA VAL A 127 -10.42 9.78 18.39
C VAL A 127 -11.60 10.15 17.49
N LYS A 128 -11.48 9.96 16.17
CA LYS A 128 -12.58 10.20 15.23
C LYS A 128 -13.83 9.37 15.57
N LYS A 129 -13.65 8.09 15.87
CA LYS A 129 -14.73 7.20 16.26
C LYS A 129 -15.40 7.62 17.57
N TRP A 130 -14.63 8.18 18.50
CA TRP A 130 -15.17 8.69 19.76
C TRP A 130 -15.96 9.98 19.56
N LEU A 131 -15.49 10.89 18.71
CA LEU A 131 -16.16 12.16 18.41
C LEU A 131 -17.42 12.00 17.52
N SER A 132 -17.58 10.88 16.83
CA SER A 132 -18.74 10.60 15.95
C SER A 132 -19.90 9.90 16.68
N ARG A 133 -19.81 9.73 18.00
CA ARG A 133 -20.89 9.24 18.87
C ARG A 133 -21.58 10.41 19.55
#